data_2f6bbc282ce9262ea637989d3cb04de3
#
_entry.id   2f6bbc282ce9262ea637989d3cb04de3
#
_cell.length_a   1.000
_cell.length_b   1.000
_cell.length_c   1.000
_cell.angle_alpha   90.00
_cell.angle_beta   90.00
_cell.angle_gamma   90.00
#
_symmetry.space_group_name_H-M   'P 1'
#
loop_
_entity.id
_entity.type
_entity.pdbx_description
1 polymer ?
#
loop_
_entity_poly.entity_id
_entity_poly.type
_entity_poly.pdbx_seq_one_letter_code
_entity_poly.pdbx_strand_id
1 'polypeptide(L)'
;MNNQNTLYPRARIPYGTWGASYFPAWQTSALAEVNIGQFAAESMNRILGLRRVPTASLEYLILGSTIPWHWKFWNAPMLAASFGRRIPGYHLEQACATGLQATLAAGAQVEGQGGDVVGVLTFDRTSDSPVGVFPERRAYERTFALNDVWENFGFDPSTGKAMLNTAGAAARKHKIDRREVDEVIFHRYQQYFHRADQRQDAGRGAADPRPERVGPCSRP
;
A
#
# COMPACT_ATOMS: atom_id res chain seq x y z
N MET A 1 -17.59 -3.17 27.32
CA MET A 1 -17.89 -3.89 26.08
C MET A 1 -16.99 -5.12 26.03
N ASN A 2 -17.57 -6.30 26.18
CA ASN A 2 -16.84 -7.57 26.24
C ASN A 2 -16.28 -7.90 24.85
N ASN A 3 -14.98 -7.90 24.75
CA ASN A 3 -14.20 -8.10 23.51
C ASN A 3 -14.05 -9.61 23.16
N GLN A 4 -15.13 -10.38 23.30
CA GLN A 4 -15.08 -11.85 23.16
C GLN A 4 -15.01 -12.36 21.72
N ASN A 5 -14.94 -11.48 20.70
CA ASN A 5 -14.92 -11.86 19.28
C ASN A 5 -13.77 -11.25 18.48
N THR A 6 -12.65 -10.91 19.10
CA THR A 6 -11.47 -10.47 18.34
C THR A 6 -10.60 -11.67 17.97
N LEU A 7 -10.31 -11.79 16.67
CA LEU A 7 -9.44 -12.83 16.13
C LEU A 7 -8.03 -12.77 16.76
N TYR A 8 -7.59 -11.59 17.15
CA TYR A 8 -6.30 -11.31 17.76
C TYR A 8 -6.48 -10.49 19.05
N PRO A 9 -6.76 -11.14 20.21
CA PRO A 9 -7.09 -10.43 21.45
C PRO A 9 -5.95 -9.62 22.05
N ARG A 10 -4.69 -9.98 21.76
CA ARG A 10 -3.50 -9.25 22.23
C ARG A 10 -3.12 -8.10 21.32
N ALA A 11 -3.35 -8.24 20.02
CA ALA A 11 -2.99 -7.23 19.05
C ALA A 11 -3.83 -5.95 19.24
N ARG A 12 -3.18 -4.80 19.18
CA ARG A 12 -3.82 -3.48 19.19
C ARG A 12 -3.26 -2.66 18.04
N ILE A 13 -4.15 -2.00 17.32
CA ILE A 13 -3.77 -1.01 16.32
C ILE A 13 -4.00 0.36 16.96
N PRO A 14 -2.97 0.97 17.57
CA PRO A 14 -3.14 2.23 18.28
C PRO A 14 -3.52 3.38 17.35
N TYR A 15 -3.16 3.26 16.07
CA TYR A 15 -3.52 4.20 15.01
C TYR A 15 -3.23 3.59 13.64
N GLY A 16 -4.00 4.02 12.67
CA GLY A 16 -3.71 3.84 11.26
C GLY A 16 -3.50 5.21 10.62
N THR A 17 -2.59 5.31 9.71
CA THR A 17 -2.47 6.48 8.86
C THR A 17 -2.81 6.11 7.44
N TRP A 18 -3.58 6.97 6.81
CA TRP A 18 -3.92 6.87 5.41
C TRP A 18 -3.15 7.95 4.68
N GLY A 19 -2.27 7.53 3.82
CA GLY A 19 -1.68 8.41 2.83
C GLY A 19 -2.13 7.89 1.47
N ALA A 20 -3.19 8.43 0.93
CA ALA A 20 -3.54 8.19 -0.45
C ALA A 20 -3.10 9.39 -1.28
N SER A 21 -2.10 9.20 -2.11
CA SER A 21 -1.75 10.15 -3.16
C SER A 21 -2.26 9.59 -4.47
N TYR A 22 -3.35 10.13 -4.96
CA TYR A 22 -3.92 9.80 -6.27
C TYR A 22 -3.31 10.64 -7.39
N PHE A 23 -2.10 11.11 -7.23
CA PHE A 23 -1.45 11.76 -8.34
C PHE A 23 -0.91 10.69 -9.27
N PRO A 24 -1.33 10.68 -10.55
CA PRO A 24 -0.67 9.84 -11.53
C PRO A 24 0.81 10.19 -11.49
N ALA A 25 1.63 9.23 -11.12
CA ALA A 25 3.08 9.40 -11.04
C ALA A 25 3.70 9.39 -12.46
N TRP A 26 2.97 9.92 -13.44
CA TRP A 26 3.46 10.11 -14.79
C TRP A 26 4.31 11.37 -14.86
N GLN A 27 5.15 11.41 -15.81
CA GLN A 27 6.23 12.32 -16.18
C GLN A 27 6.17 13.78 -15.67
N THR A 28 5.00 14.26 -15.24
CA THR A 28 4.78 15.64 -14.80
C THR A 28 4.28 15.78 -13.36
N SER A 29 4.10 14.67 -12.63
CA SER A 29 3.65 14.75 -11.24
C SER A 29 4.81 15.01 -10.28
N ALA A 30 4.52 15.60 -9.13
CA ALA A 30 5.49 15.82 -8.06
C ALA A 30 6.16 14.54 -7.53
N LEU A 31 5.59 13.38 -7.86
CA LEU A 31 6.07 12.07 -7.42
C LEU A 31 6.73 11.25 -8.56
N ALA A 32 6.88 11.82 -9.76
CA ALA A 32 7.35 11.10 -10.93
C ALA A 32 8.75 10.49 -10.75
N GLU A 33 9.65 11.21 -10.08
CA GLU A 33 11.03 10.80 -9.87
C GLU A 33 11.32 10.20 -8.49
N VAL A 34 10.27 10.00 -7.68
CA VAL A 34 10.42 9.53 -6.30
C VAL A 34 10.60 8.01 -6.29
N ASN A 35 11.64 7.52 -5.61
CA ASN A 35 11.74 6.10 -5.29
C ASN A 35 10.66 5.74 -4.27
N ILE A 36 9.70 4.91 -4.67
CA ILE A 36 8.51 4.62 -3.86
C ILE A 36 8.84 3.94 -2.53
N GLY A 37 9.81 3.02 -2.51
CA GLY A 37 10.21 2.34 -1.28
C GLY A 37 10.86 3.28 -0.28
N GLN A 38 11.77 4.15 -0.77
CA GLN A 38 12.39 5.18 0.07
C GLN A 38 11.35 6.17 0.60
N PHE A 39 10.47 6.65 -0.26
CA PHE A 39 9.39 7.56 0.14
C PHE A 39 8.47 6.94 1.19
N ALA A 40 8.11 5.66 1.02
CA ALA A 40 7.29 4.93 1.99
C ALA A 40 8.00 4.82 3.34
N ALA A 41 9.31 4.50 3.33
CA ALA A 41 10.12 4.41 4.54
C ALA A 41 10.25 5.76 5.27
N GLU A 42 10.54 6.82 4.55
CA GLU A 42 10.62 8.18 5.10
C GLU A 42 9.28 8.64 5.66
N SER A 43 8.19 8.35 4.95
CA SER A 43 6.82 8.63 5.39
C SER A 43 6.49 7.91 6.68
N MET A 44 6.82 6.62 6.79
CA MET A 44 6.63 5.84 8.01
C MET A 44 7.43 6.44 9.17
N ASN A 45 8.70 6.74 8.95
CA ASN A 45 9.56 7.33 9.98
C ASN A 45 9.01 8.67 10.48
N ARG A 46 8.56 9.54 9.57
CA ARG A 46 7.92 10.81 9.91
C ARG A 46 6.64 10.62 10.73
N ILE A 47 5.80 9.67 10.33
CA ILE A 47 4.54 9.37 11.02
C ILE A 47 4.79 8.84 12.43
N LEU A 48 5.74 7.92 12.59
CA LEU A 48 6.14 7.41 13.90
C LEU A 48 6.63 8.55 14.81
N GLY A 49 7.45 9.46 14.28
CA GLY A 49 7.90 10.64 15.00
C GLY A 49 6.74 11.56 15.44
N LEU A 50 5.81 11.87 14.53
CA LEU A 50 4.61 12.67 14.83
C LEU A 50 3.74 12.02 15.91
N ARG A 51 3.68 10.71 15.94
CA ARG A 51 2.92 9.92 16.91
C ARG A 51 3.73 9.60 18.18
N ARG A 52 4.98 10.07 18.28
CA ARG A 52 5.89 9.80 19.39
C ARG A 52 6.12 8.31 19.63
N VAL A 53 6.12 7.51 18.55
CA VAL A 53 6.47 6.10 18.60
C VAL A 53 7.94 5.96 18.24
N PRO A 54 8.80 5.53 19.16
CA PRO A 54 10.21 5.33 18.86
C PRO A 54 10.39 4.26 17.78
N THR A 55 11.14 4.54 16.74
CA THR A 55 11.47 3.52 15.73
C THR A 55 12.22 2.35 16.37
N ALA A 56 12.92 2.59 17.47
CA ALA A 56 13.61 1.56 18.26
C ALA A 56 12.65 0.51 18.83
N SER A 57 11.37 0.82 19.03
CA SER A 57 10.38 -0.14 19.51
C SER A 57 9.91 -1.14 18.45
N LEU A 58 10.19 -0.89 17.17
CA LEU A 58 9.83 -1.84 16.11
C LEU A 58 10.69 -3.10 16.20
N GLU A 59 10.07 -4.25 16.25
CA GLU A 59 10.72 -5.57 16.35
C GLU A 59 10.54 -6.41 15.09
N TYR A 60 9.52 -6.10 14.30
CA TYR A 60 9.22 -6.78 13.06
C TYR A 60 8.63 -5.80 12.04
N LEU A 61 8.87 -6.03 10.74
CA LEU A 61 8.32 -5.22 9.67
C LEU A 61 7.64 -6.09 8.60
N ILE A 62 6.35 -5.84 8.37
CA ILE A 62 5.61 -6.45 7.28
C ILE A 62 5.40 -5.39 6.20
N LEU A 63 5.92 -5.67 5.02
CA LEU A 63 5.64 -4.87 3.84
C LEU A 63 4.48 -5.45 3.05
N GLY A 64 3.79 -4.60 2.32
CA GLY A 64 2.78 -5.03 1.37
C GLY A 64 2.75 -4.13 0.15
N SER A 65 2.63 -4.74 -1.02
CA SER A 65 2.33 -4.05 -2.26
C SER A 65 1.40 -4.88 -3.13
N THR A 66 0.58 -4.22 -3.93
CA THR A 66 -0.27 -4.89 -4.92
C THR A 66 0.54 -5.31 -6.13
N ILE A 67 1.60 -4.58 -6.39
CA ILE A 67 2.47 -4.67 -7.56
C ILE A 67 3.91 -4.87 -7.11
N PRO A 68 4.67 -5.76 -7.75
CA PRO A 68 6.09 -5.92 -7.49
C PRO A 68 6.84 -4.59 -7.67
N TRP A 69 7.73 -4.29 -6.78
CA TRP A 69 8.56 -3.09 -6.83
C TRP A 69 10.04 -3.42 -7.06
N HIS A 70 10.82 -2.41 -7.44
CA HIS A 70 12.18 -2.58 -7.95
C HIS A 70 13.13 -3.40 -7.05
N TRP A 71 13.05 -3.22 -5.72
CA TRP A 71 13.95 -3.88 -4.77
C TRP A 71 13.27 -5.02 -3.99
N LYS A 72 12.32 -5.68 -4.62
CA LYS A 72 11.57 -6.79 -4.03
C LYS A 72 12.44 -7.89 -3.42
N PHE A 73 13.61 -8.14 -3.98
CA PHE A 73 14.51 -9.19 -3.48
C PHE A 73 15.00 -8.91 -2.05
N TRP A 74 15.37 -7.66 -1.75
CA TRP A 74 15.90 -7.26 -0.45
C TRP A 74 14.83 -6.91 0.58
N ASN A 75 13.71 -6.47 0.12
CA ASN A 75 12.45 -6.37 0.82
C ASN A 75 12.43 -5.65 2.19
N ALA A 76 11.67 -6.21 3.16
CA ALA A 76 11.42 -5.60 4.47
C ALA A 76 12.70 -5.32 5.27
N PRO A 77 13.71 -6.22 5.34
CA PRO A 77 14.95 -5.93 6.07
C PRO A 77 15.70 -4.72 5.52
N MET A 78 15.68 -4.51 4.19
CA MET A 78 16.32 -3.34 3.59
C MET A 78 15.60 -2.05 3.97
N LEU A 79 14.27 -2.03 3.92
CA LEU A 79 13.51 -0.85 4.35
C LEU A 79 13.65 -0.62 5.86
N ALA A 80 13.72 -1.65 6.68
CA ALA A 80 14.00 -1.52 8.11
C ALA A 80 15.36 -0.87 8.36
N ALA A 81 16.37 -1.19 7.56
CA ALA A 81 17.69 -0.57 7.65
C ALA A 81 17.64 0.94 7.39
N SER A 82 16.74 1.44 6.53
CA SER A 82 16.56 2.89 6.31
C SER A 82 16.02 3.64 7.54
N PHE A 83 15.39 2.94 8.49
CA PHE A 83 15.03 3.49 9.82
C PHE A 83 16.13 3.31 10.86
N GLY A 84 17.32 2.84 10.46
CA GLY A 84 18.38 2.46 11.40
C GLY A 84 18.09 1.16 12.16
N ARG A 85 17.18 0.31 11.67
CA ARG A 85 16.77 -0.94 12.33
C ARG A 85 17.28 -2.17 11.58
N ARG A 86 17.75 -3.15 12.34
CA ARG A 86 18.08 -4.50 11.84
C ARG A 86 17.09 -5.49 12.45
N ILE A 87 15.89 -5.52 11.90
CA ILE A 87 14.79 -6.34 12.37
C ILE A 87 14.33 -7.29 11.27
N PRO A 88 13.80 -8.45 11.63
CA PRO A 88 13.22 -9.36 10.65
C PRO A 88 11.97 -8.75 10.00
N GLY A 89 11.62 -9.28 8.85
CA GLY A 89 10.42 -8.88 8.15
C GLY A 89 10.26 -9.63 6.85
N TYR A 90 9.10 -9.51 6.27
CA TYR A 90 8.79 -10.06 4.96
C TYR A 90 7.85 -9.15 4.18
N HIS A 91 7.67 -9.46 2.93
CA HIS A 91 6.77 -8.79 2.03
C HIS A 91 5.66 -9.75 1.62
N LEU A 92 4.42 -9.27 1.57
CA LEU A 92 3.29 -10.01 1.05
C LEU A 92 2.59 -9.23 -0.06
N GLU A 93 2.00 -9.98 -0.96
CA GLU A 93 1.21 -9.48 -2.09
C GLU A 93 -0.12 -10.22 -2.11
N GLN A 94 -1.22 -9.49 -2.13
CA GLN A 94 -2.57 -10.03 -2.27
C GLN A 94 -3.49 -9.04 -3.00
N ALA A 95 -2.99 -8.51 -4.09
CA ALA A 95 -3.70 -7.52 -4.89
C ALA A 95 -4.37 -6.44 -4.01
N CYS A 96 -5.61 -6.07 -4.27
CA CYS A 96 -6.33 -5.04 -3.51
C CYS A 96 -6.52 -5.36 -2.02
N ALA A 97 -6.41 -6.63 -1.61
CA ALA A 97 -6.54 -7.06 -0.22
C ALA A 97 -5.23 -6.99 0.59
N THR A 98 -4.12 -6.59 -0.03
CA THR A 98 -2.78 -6.58 0.58
C THR A 98 -2.74 -5.84 1.92
N GLY A 99 -3.32 -4.65 2.00
CA GLY A 99 -3.30 -3.86 3.24
C GLY A 99 -4.02 -4.54 4.40
N LEU A 100 -5.17 -5.15 4.13
CA LEU A 100 -5.91 -5.91 5.13
C LEU A 100 -5.14 -7.16 5.54
N GLN A 101 -4.61 -7.90 4.58
CA GLN A 101 -3.84 -9.13 4.84
C GLN A 101 -2.57 -8.84 5.63
N ALA A 102 -1.86 -7.76 5.33
CA ALA A 102 -0.69 -7.34 6.09
C ALA A 102 -1.04 -7.01 7.56
N THR A 103 -2.18 -6.38 7.77
CA THR A 103 -2.68 -6.07 9.12
C THR A 103 -3.05 -7.34 9.89
N LEU A 104 -3.72 -8.29 9.25
CA LEU A 104 -4.04 -9.59 9.85
C LEU A 104 -2.76 -10.38 10.18
N ALA A 105 -1.79 -10.36 9.27
CA ALA A 105 -0.51 -11.02 9.48
C ALA A 105 0.27 -10.40 10.65
N ALA A 106 0.22 -9.08 10.81
CA ALA A 106 0.82 -8.41 11.97
C ALA A 106 0.14 -8.80 13.28
N GLY A 107 -1.19 -8.91 13.27
CA GLY A 107 -1.94 -9.42 14.42
C GLY A 107 -1.51 -10.84 14.81
N ALA A 108 -1.38 -11.73 13.84
CA ALA A 108 -0.90 -13.09 14.06
C ALA A 108 0.54 -13.12 14.59
N GLN A 109 1.41 -12.22 14.11
CA GLN A 109 2.79 -12.10 14.58
C GLN A 109 2.85 -11.70 16.06
N VAL A 110 2.03 -10.75 16.48
CA VAL A 110 1.91 -10.34 17.90
C VAL A 110 1.36 -11.47 18.77
N GLU A 111 0.32 -12.18 18.31
CA GLU A 111 -0.25 -13.31 19.06
C GLU A 111 0.73 -14.48 19.16
N GLY A 112 1.51 -14.74 18.11
CA GLY A 112 2.54 -15.76 18.05
C GLY A 112 3.84 -15.42 18.77
N GLN A 113 3.91 -14.29 19.47
CA GLN A 113 5.10 -13.79 20.18
C GLN A 113 6.32 -13.54 19.28
N GLY A 114 6.07 -13.28 18.00
CA GLY A 114 7.13 -12.92 17.04
C GLY A 114 7.60 -11.48 17.13
N GLY A 115 7.04 -10.72 18.07
CA GLY A 115 7.37 -9.33 18.37
C GLY A 115 6.18 -8.62 19.02
N ASP A 116 6.44 -7.74 19.98
CA ASP A 116 5.40 -6.96 20.66
C ASP A 116 4.96 -5.76 19.81
N VAL A 117 5.86 -5.22 18.99
CA VAL A 117 5.58 -4.09 18.11
C VAL A 117 5.92 -4.43 16.67
N VAL A 118 4.90 -4.69 15.89
CA VAL A 118 5.00 -5.04 14.47
C VAL A 118 4.60 -3.84 13.62
N GLY A 119 5.53 -3.36 12.79
CA GLY A 119 5.26 -2.34 11.79
C GLY A 119 4.60 -2.95 10.55
N VAL A 120 3.56 -2.29 10.04
CA VAL A 120 2.96 -2.59 8.74
C VAL A 120 3.14 -1.39 7.83
N LEU A 121 3.77 -1.59 6.69
CA LEU A 121 3.98 -0.57 5.68
C LEU A 121 3.50 -1.07 4.33
N THR A 122 2.44 -0.50 3.83
CA THR A 122 1.91 -0.83 2.51
C THR A 122 2.02 0.36 1.57
N PHE A 123 2.47 0.11 0.37
CA PHE A 123 2.66 1.14 -0.65
C PHE A 123 2.57 0.56 -2.04
N ASP A 124 2.11 1.37 -2.98
CA ASP A 124 2.04 1.03 -4.39
C ASP A 124 2.35 2.24 -5.26
N ARG A 125 2.87 1.94 -6.45
CA ARG A 125 3.03 2.88 -7.54
C ARG A 125 2.59 2.21 -8.83
N THR A 126 1.29 2.20 -9.05
CA THR A 126 0.68 1.50 -10.19
C THR A 126 1.11 2.03 -11.55
N SER A 127 1.52 3.29 -11.64
CA SER A 127 2.06 3.88 -12.87
C SER A 127 3.42 3.30 -13.30
N ASP A 128 4.14 2.66 -12.38
CA ASP A 128 5.43 2.00 -12.65
C ASP A 128 5.28 0.49 -12.65
N SER A 129 4.11 0.02 -13.04
CA SER A 129 3.82 -1.41 -13.10
C SER A 129 4.85 -2.14 -13.96
N PRO A 130 5.52 -3.16 -13.41
CA PRO A 130 6.56 -3.87 -14.15
C PRO A 130 5.94 -4.80 -15.19
N VAL A 131 6.71 -5.04 -16.25
CA VAL A 131 6.48 -6.17 -17.15
C VAL A 131 7.35 -7.33 -16.69
N GLY A 132 6.73 -8.42 -16.28
CA GLY A 132 7.43 -9.67 -15.95
C GLY A 132 7.83 -10.42 -17.22
N VAL A 133 9.07 -10.93 -17.25
CA VAL A 133 9.56 -11.76 -18.34
C VAL A 133 9.75 -13.17 -17.79
N PHE A 134 8.95 -14.11 -18.24
CA PHE A 134 8.97 -15.50 -17.76
C PHE A 134 9.54 -16.42 -18.85
N PRO A 135 10.58 -17.23 -18.57
CA PRO A 135 11.05 -18.20 -19.52
C PRO A 135 10.00 -19.30 -19.75
N GLU A 136 9.61 -19.51 -20.99
CA GLU A 136 8.80 -20.63 -21.41
C GLU A 136 9.67 -21.69 -22.07
N ARG A 137 9.52 -22.94 -21.66
CA ARG A 137 10.14 -24.08 -22.33
C ARG A 137 9.11 -24.73 -23.24
N ARG A 138 9.24 -24.49 -24.52
CA ARG A 138 8.49 -25.25 -25.55
C ARG A 138 9.47 -26.18 -26.25
N ALA A 139 9.32 -27.47 -26.00
CA ALA A 139 10.03 -28.58 -26.64
C ALA A 139 11.53 -28.40 -26.85
N TYR A 140 12.02 -27.56 -27.73
CA TYR A 140 13.45 -27.31 -27.98
C TYR A 140 13.75 -25.81 -28.12
N GLU A 141 12.77 -24.94 -27.92
CA GLU A 141 12.93 -23.51 -28.07
C GLU A 141 12.82 -22.80 -26.73
N ARG A 142 13.71 -21.84 -26.51
CA ARG A 142 13.69 -20.95 -25.36
C ARG A 142 12.90 -19.72 -25.73
N THR A 143 11.62 -19.70 -25.37
CA THR A 143 10.74 -18.53 -25.57
C THR A 143 10.51 -17.81 -24.24
N PHE A 144 10.02 -16.58 -24.32
CA PHE A 144 9.68 -15.79 -23.13
C PHE A 144 8.21 -15.33 -23.24
N ALA A 145 7.47 -15.54 -22.17
CA ALA A 145 6.18 -14.90 -21.98
C ALA A 145 6.37 -13.55 -21.28
N LEU A 146 5.70 -12.55 -21.79
CA LEU A 146 5.60 -11.25 -21.13
C LEU A 146 4.31 -11.24 -20.30
N ASN A 147 4.40 -10.74 -19.08
CA ASN A 147 3.24 -10.49 -18.22
C ASN A 147 3.26 -9.01 -17.85
N ASP A 148 2.39 -8.23 -18.45
CA ASP A 148 2.10 -6.88 -18.01
C ASP A 148 1.12 -6.96 -16.84
N VAL A 149 1.49 -6.43 -15.70
CA VAL A 149 0.63 -6.44 -14.50
C VAL A 149 -0.70 -5.74 -14.77
N TRP A 150 -0.75 -4.75 -15.65
CA TRP A 150 -2.00 -4.08 -16.02
C TRP A 150 -2.97 -4.99 -16.79
N GLU A 151 -2.48 -5.94 -17.56
CA GLU A 151 -3.32 -6.91 -18.26
C GLU A 151 -4.10 -7.78 -17.27
N ASN A 152 -3.57 -8.02 -16.07
CA ASN A 152 -4.26 -8.78 -15.03
C ASN A 152 -5.57 -8.13 -14.56
N PHE A 153 -5.73 -6.82 -14.71
CA PHE A 153 -6.99 -6.12 -14.43
C PHE A 153 -8.03 -6.35 -15.52
N GLY A 154 -7.57 -6.61 -16.73
CA GLY A 154 -8.41 -6.89 -17.90
C GLY A 154 -8.84 -8.34 -18.02
N PHE A 155 -8.10 -9.27 -17.40
CA PHE A 155 -8.32 -10.70 -17.59
C PHE A 155 -7.97 -11.51 -16.33
N ASP A 156 -8.99 -12.08 -15.70
CA ASP A 156 -8.85 -13.09 -14.66
C ASP A 156 -8.78 -14.47 -15.32
N PRO A 157 -7.69 -15.22 -15.22
CA PRO A 157 -7.54 -16.51 -15.89
C PRO A 157 -8.53 -17.58 -15.41
N SER A 158 -9.11 -17.44 -14.23
CA SER A 158 -10.08 -18.40 -13.71
C SER A 158 -11.51 -18.15 -14.24
N THR A 159 -11.87 -16.91 -14.50
CA THR A 159 -13.22 -16.54 -14.93
C THR A 159 -13.29 -15.98 -16.34
N GLY A 160 -12.16 -15.63 -16.93
CA GLY A 160 -12.06 -14.95 -18.24
C GLY A 160 -12.64 -13.53 -18.24
N LYS A 161 -12.79 -12.89 -17.09
CA LYS A 161 -13.47 -11.60 -16.95
C LYS A 161 -12.53 -10.51 -16.44
N ALA A 162 -12.82 -9.28 -16.81
CA ALA A 162 -12.14 -8.11 -16.27
C ALA A 162 -12.67 -7.74 -14.86
N MET A 163 -11.88 -6.99 -14.10
CA MET A 163 -12.28 -6.48 -12.77
C MET A 163 -13.56 -5.65 -12.82
N LEU A 164 -13.80 -4.90 -13.88
CA LEU A 164 -15.05 -4.16 -14.08
C LEU A 164 -16.29 -5.07 -14.08
N ASN A 165 -16.18 -6.27 -14.60
CA ASN A 165 -17.27 -7.25 -14.58
C ASN A 165 -17.61 -7.70 -13.16
N THR A 166 -16.63 -7.73 -12.25
CA THR A 166 -16.83 -8.08 -10.84
C THR A 166 -17.72 -7.08 -10.13
N ALA A 167 -17.49 -5.79 -10.33
CA ALA A 167 -18.33 -4.74 -9.77
C ALA A 167 -19.80 -4.86 -10.24
N GLY A 168 -20.00 -5.04 -11.56
CA GLY A 168 -21.35 -5.25 -12.11
C GLY A 168 -22.02 -6.54 -11.62
N ALA A 169 -21.24 -7.62 -11.42
CA ALA A 169 -21.76 -8.86 -10.87
C ALA A 169 -22.19 -8.70 -9.39
N ALA A 170 -21.38 -7.99 -8.59
CA ALA A 170 -21.70 -7.68 -7.20
C ALA A 170 -22.98 -6.84 -7.10
N ALA A 171 -23.11 -5.79 -7.90
CA ALA A 171 -24.30 -4.94 -7.93
C ALA A 171 -25.55 -5.76 -8.25
N ARG A 172 -25.50 -6.61 -9.28
CA ARG A 172 -26.63 -7.50 -9.64
C ARG A 172 -26.95 -8.49 -8.51
N LYS A 173 -25.94 -9.13 -7.94
CA LYS A 173 -26.11 -10.11 -6.86
C LYS A 173 -26.80 -9.51 -5.63
N HIS A 174 -26.40 -8.31 -5.28
CA HIS A 174 -26.91 -7.60 -4.08
C HIS A 174 -28.06 -6.64 -4.40
N LYS A 175 -28.53 -6.59 -5.64
CA LYS A 175 -29.63 -5.73 -6.11
C LYS A 175 -29.38 -4.25 -5.81
N ILE A 176 -28.12 -3.83 -5.93
CA ILE A 176 -27.72 -2.43 -5.73
C ILE A 176 -28.00 -1.71 -7.05
N ASP A 177 -28.80 -0.66 -7.01
CA ASP A 177 -29.07 0.14 -8.19
C ASP A 177 -28.03 1.27 -8.39
N ARG A 178 -28.07 1.90 -9.54
CA ARG A 178 -27.14 2.95 -9.91
C ARG A 178 -27.29 4.18 -9.00
N ARG A 179 -28.50 4.48 -8.58
CA ARG A 179 -28.79 5.65 -7.75
C ARG A 179 -28.15 5.52 -6.37
N GLU A 180 -28.24 4.33 -5.75
CA GLU A 180 -27.59 4.06 -4.47
C GLU A 180 -26.05 4.27 -4.57
N VAL A 181 -25.45 3.82 -5.67
CA VAL A 181 -24.01 4.03 -5.91
C VAL A 181 -23.68 5.52 -6.05
N ASP A 182 -24.48 6.25 -6.83
CA ASP A 182 -24.27 7.68 -7.06
C ASP A 182 -24.46 8.51 -5.79
N GLU A 183 -25.40 8.14 -4.92
CA GLU A 183 -25.61 8.77 -3.61
C GLU A 183 -24.39 8.60 -2.70
N VAL A 184 -23.80 7.40 -2.65
CA VAL A 184 -22.56 7.15 -1.89
C VAL A 184 -21.39 7.95 -2.46
N ILE A 185 -21.24 7.99 -3.77
CA ILE A 185 -20.18 8.76 -4.44
C ILE A 185 -20.33 10.25 -4.11
N PHE A 186 -21.54 10.80 -4.24
CA PHE A 186 -21.82 12.18 -3.92
C PHE A 186 -21.46 12.52 -2.47
N HIS A 187 -21.86 11.66 -1.54
CA HIS A 187 -21.50 11.82 -0.12
C HIS A 187 -19.98 11.80 0.10
N ARG A 188 -19.23 10.93 -0.60
CA ARG A 188 -17.77 10.89 -0.51
C ARG A 188 -17.12 12.15 -1.04
N TYR A 189 -17.63 12.73 -2.13
CA TYR A 189 -17.16 14.02 -2.63
C TYR A 189 -17.43 15.16 -1.64
N GLN A 190 -18.61 15.19 -1.04
CA GLN A 190 -18.91 16.19 0.01
C GLN A 190 -17.92 16.08 1.18
N GLN A 191 -17.64 14.88 1.66
CA GLN A 191 -16.65 14.66 2.73
C GLN A 191 -15.25 15.13 2.31
N TYR A 192 -14.86 14.90 1.07
CA TYR A 192 -13.56 15.33 0.55
C TYR A 192 -13.45 16.89 0.54
N PHE A 193 -14.43 17.57 -0.03
CA PHE A 193 -14.41 19.02 -0.11
C PHE A 193 -14.49 19.68 1.27
N HIS A 194 -15.34 19.18 2.15
CA HIS A 194 -15.40 19.68 3.52
C HIS A 194 -14.04 19.58 4.25
N ARG A 195 -13.31 18.48 4.06
CA ARG A 195 -11.97 18.34 4.64
C ARG A 195 -10.91 19.18 3.93
N ALA A 196 -11.03 19.39 2.64
CA ALA A 196 -10.15 20.27 1.89
C ALA A 196 -10.27 21.72 2.38
N ASP A 197 -11.49 22.20 2.60
CA ASP A 197 -11.76 23.53 3.16
C ASP A 197 -11.18 23.67 4.57
N GLN A 198 -11.41 22.70 5.44
CA GLN A 198 -10.82 22.70 6.80
C GLN A 198 -9.29 22.71 6.79
N ARG A 199 -8.64 22.05 5.81
CA ARG A 199 -7.18 22.05 5.66
C ARG A 199 -6.67 23.39 5.13
N GLN A 200 -7.41 24.06 4.24
CA GLN A 200 -7.06 25.40 3.77
C GLN A 200 -7.14 26.42 4.90
N ASP A 201 -8.14 26.31 5.77
CA ASP A 201 -8.27 27.17 6.94
C ASP A 201 -7.20 26.89 8.00
N ALA A 202 -6.84 25.62 8.22
CA ALA A 202 -5.74 25.23 9.10
C ALA A 202 -4.35 25.56 8.50
N GLY A 203 -4.22 25.52 7.18
CA GLY A 203 -2.96 25.78 6.45
C GLY A 203 -2.61 27.26 6.31
N ARG A 204 -3.53 28.17 6.60
CA ARG A 204 -3.20 29.60 6.77
C ARG A 204 -2.37 29.88 8.02
N GLY A 205 -2.17 28.86 8.87
CA GLY A 205 -1.36 28.93 10.09
C GLY A 205 -0.22 27.90 10.20
N ALA A 206 -0.03 26.98 9.25
CA ALA A 206 1.02 25.97 9.30
C ALA A 206 1.68 25.79 7.93
N ALA A 207 3.01 25.80 7.90
CA ALA A 207 3.80 25.61 6.69
C ALA A 207 3.42 24.32 5.95
N ASP A 208 3.27 24.44 4.63
CA ASP A 208 2.98 23.38 3.67
C ASP A 208 3.94 22.17 3.86
N PRO A 209 3.42 20.95 4.09
CA PRO A 209 4.25 19.78 4.28
C PRO A 209 4.71 19.15 2.96
N ARG A 210 4.90 19.92 1.89
CA ARG A 210 5.50 19.36 0.68
C ARG A 210 6.92 18.88 1.01
N PRO A 211 7.31 17.66 0.61
CA PRO A 211 8.67 17.21 0.78
C PRO A 211 9.61 18.17 0.04
N GLU A 212 10.64 18.66 0.72
CA GLU A 212 11.76 19.32 0.05
C GLU A 212 12.24 18.40 -1.06
N ARG A 213 12.54 18.96 -2.23
CA ARG A 213 13.09 18.20 -3.36
C ARG A 213 14.35 17.50 -2.88
N VAL A 214 14.26 16.19 -2.71
CA VAL A 214 15.45 15.36 -2.47
C VAL A 214 16.29 15.46 -3.74
N GLY A 215 17.49 16.00 -3.60
CA GLY A 215 18.44 16.13 -4.69
C GLY A 215 18.74 14.77 -5.32
N PRO A 216 19.25 14.74 -6.57
CA PRO A 216 19.53 13.50 -7.27
C PRO A 216 20.49 12.64 -6.44
N CYS A 217 20.09 11.40 -6.17
CA CYS A 217 20.91 10.41 -5.52
C CYS A 217 22.17 10.19 -6.36
N SER A 218 23.33 10.59 -5.85
CA SER A 218 24.61 10.27 -6.44
C SER A 218 24.77 8.74 -6.48
N ARG A 219 24.90 8.19 -7.67
CA ARG A 219 25.19 6.77 -7.87
C ARG A 219 26.56 6.45 -7.28
N PRO A 220 26.74 5.26 -6.67
CA PRO A 220 28.05 4.76 -6.31
C PRO A 220 28.89 4.46 -7.55
#